data_2f1b6c2d9586b6c48ffb30aa0aabf440
#
_entry.id   2f1b6c2d9586b6c48ffb30aa0aabf440
#
_cell.length_a   1.000
_cell.length_b   1.000
_cell.length_c   1.000
_cell.angle_alpha   90.00
_cell.angle_beta   90.00
_cell.angle_gamma   90.00
#
_symmetry.space_group_name_H-M   'P 1'
#
loop_
_entity.id
_entity.type
_entity.pdbx_description
1 polymer ?
#
loop_
_entity_poly.entity_id
_entity_poly.type
_entity_poly.pdbx_seq_one_letter_code
_entity_poly.pdbx_strand_id
1 'polypeptide(L)'
;MIFKNISKTKLSLALISLVITFFVWQQGLRDSLSRPSVSFDISQKEQEIAELAIQSIPTNLKKFFITIDPIDQINSSLSQVSYNELSERNKLIRIISSNSYETIIDKNKSNEFENKNYNLLIDEIQKKSSNKTYKPNSEKFDLFKRDRFLYHLLSKKFDFDDSSIITKSYSRKMFSKILAIRLIPLLTILIGSILVLKTLWKAISLKKFGWKEIKPLDLDLIDMVLLIAGGFVVLGEVFSPLLSISLVELFSKNISTELSQSLKIFFGYLFMAFPPLLIVFYQIKSLNGEFTFKKDYFQFKFLPIQDAIIQGINGWLTIVPFVLLVSLIMNSVIDNQNGSNPLLEIVLNNNNYLSFFLLFVTTTLLAPLFEEIIFRGIL
;
A
#
# COMPACT_ATOMS: atom_id res chain seq x y z
N MET A 1 -37.33 11.85 -20.70
CA MET A 1 -36.06 12.63 -20.52
C MET A 1 -36.42 14.09 -20.75
N ILE A 2 -36.58 14.86 -19.70
CA ILE A 2 -36.97 16.28 -19.79
C ILE A 2 -35.65 17.06 -19.79
N PHE A 3 -35.22 17.51 -20.96
CA PHE A 3 -34.12 18.48 -21.06
C PHE A 3 -34.66 19.84 -20.55
N LYS A 4 -34.60 20.05 -19.22
CA LYS A 4 -34.76 21.34 -18.60
C LYS A 4 -33.75 22.28 -19.26
N ASN A 5 -34.12 23.53 -19.57
CA ASN A 5 -33.24 24.53 -20.19
C ASN A 5 -31.89 24.63 -19.51
N ILE A 6 -30.92 23.86 -20.04
CA ILE A 6 -29.57 23.76 -19.49
C ILE A 6 -28.85 25.04 -19.88
N SER A 7 -28.32 25.76 -18.93
CA SER A 7 -27.49 26.95 -19.18
C SER A 7 -26.29 26.57 -20.04
N LYS A 8 -26.06 27.32 -21.15
CA LYS A 8 -24.90 27.10 -22.04
C LYS A 8 -23.58 27.11 -21.28
N THR A 9 -23.46 27.93 -20.23
CA THR A 9 -22.29 28.01 -19.35
C THR A 9 -22.07 26.71 -18.56
N LYS A 10 -23.14 26.12 -18.03
CA LYS A 10 -23.07 24.84 -17.29
C LYS A 10 -22.63 23.68 -18.20
N LEU A 11 -23.13 23.64 -19.44
CA LEU A 11 -22.76 22.65 -20.42
C LEU A 11 -21.28 22.80 -20.85
N SER A 12 -20.82 24.04 -21.14
CA SER A 12 -19.43 24.26 -21.51
C SER A 12 -18.46 23.93 -20.38
N LEU A 13 -18.78 24.24 -19.12
CA LEU A 13 -17.97 23.83 -17.97
C LEU A 13 -17.89 22.31 -17.83
N ALA A 14 -18.99 21.61 -18.03
CA ALA A 14 -19.00 20.14 -17.96
C ALA A 14 -18.14 19.52 -19.07
N LEU A 15 -18.21 20.03 -20.30
CA LEU A 15 -17.40 19.56 -21.41
C LEU A 15 -15.90 19.83 -21.19
N ILE A 16 -15.54 21.03 -20.73
CA ILE A 16 -14.14 21.37 -20.40
C ILE A 16 -13.63 20.44 -19.31
N SER A 17 -14.42 20.22 -18.24
CA SER A 17 -14.05 19.32 -17.15
C SER A 17 -13.83 17.88 -17.63
N LEU A 18 -14.67 17.36 -18.53
CA LEU A 18 -14.49 16.02 -19.12
C LEU A 18 -13.20 15.92 -19.93
N VAL A 19 -12.89 16.93 -20.72
CA VAL A 19 -11.63 16.96 -21.51
C VAL A 19 -10.42 16.95 -20.57
N ILE A 20 -10.40 17.79 -19.54
CA ILE A 20 -9.31 17.81 -18.55
C ILE A 20 -9.22 16.46 -17.84
N THR A 21 -10.34 15.89 -17.38
CA THR A 21 -10.40 14.58 -16.74
C THR A 21 -9.80 13.48 -17.60
N PHE A 22 -10.08 13.48 -18.91
CA PHE A 22 -9.50 12.52 -19.84
C PHE A 22 -7.96 12.59 -19.88
N PHE A 23 -7.41 13.80 -19.94
CA PHE A 23 -5.95 13.98 -19.94
C PHE A 23 -5.32 13.58 -18.59
N VAL A 24 -5.92 13.98 -17.48
CA VAL A 24 -5.48 13.60 -16.11
C VAL A 24 -5.48 12.08 -15.97
N TRP A 25 -6.56 11.43 -16.38
CA TRP A 25 -6.68 9.97 -16.35
C TRP A 25 -5.62 9.27 -17.21
N GLN A 26 -5.38 9.78 -18.42
CA GLN A 26 -4.36 9.23 -19.33
C GLN A 26 -2.95 9.38 -18.74
N GLN A 27 -2.65 10.52 -18.14
CA GLN A 27 -1.37 10.73 -17.46
C GLN A 27 -1.24 9.82 -16.23
N GLY A 28 -2.27 9.76 -15.37
CA GLY A 28 -2.29 8.90 -14.19
C GLY A 28 -2.13 7.41 -14.53
N LEU A 29 -2.71 6.96 -15.65
CA LEU A 29 -2.53 5.59 -16.15
C LEU A 29 -1.08 5.32 -16.56
N ARG A 30 -0.46 6.24 -17.31
CA ARG A 30 0.96 6.10 -17.69
C ARG A 30 1.87 6.07 -16.48
N ASP A 31 1.66 6.99 -15.54
CA ASP A 31 2.46 7.07 -14.31
C ASP A 31 2.28 5.80 -13.46
N SER A 32 1.05 5.26 -13.38
CA SER A 32 0.77 4.02 -12.67
C SER A 32 1.49 2.82 -13.30
N LEU A 33 1.46 2.69 -14.63
CA LEU A 33 2.11 1.59 -15.34
C LEU A 33 3.65 1.68 -15.30
N SER A 34 4.22 2.87 -15.15
CA SER A 34 5.66 3.08 -15.07
C SER A 34 6.25 2.87 -13.67
N ARG A 35 5.41 2.81 -12.64
CA ARG A 35 5.89 2.62 -11.26
C ARG A 35 6.40 1.20 -11.03
N PRO A 36 7.55 1.05 -10.33
CA PRO A 36 8.04 -0.26 -9.95
C PRO A 36 7.05 -0.96 -9.01
N SER A 37 6.97 -2.28 -9.10
CA SER A 37 6.11 -3.07 -8.23
C SER A 37 6.68 -3.14 -6.82
N VAL A 38 5.91 -2.71 -5.82
CA VAL A 38 6.26 -2.86 -4.39
C VAL A 38 6.10 -4.31 -3.92
N SER A 39 5.48 -5.18 -4.72
CA SER A 39 5.31 -6.60 -4.39
C SER A 39 6.63 -7.30 -4.15
N PHE A 40 7.69 -6.90 -4.87
CA PHE A 40 9.04 -7.39 -4.68
C PHE A 40 9.57 -7.08 -3.27
N ASP A 41 9.48 -5.83 -2.82
CA ASP A 41 9.98 -5.41 -1.50
C ASP A 41 9.18 -6.07 -0.35
N ILE A 42 7.88 -6.24 -0.53
CA ILE A 42 7.01 -6.94 0.44
C ILE A 42 7.41 -8.41 0.53
N SER A 43 7.55 -9.09 -0.61
CA SER A 43 7.97 -10.48 -0.66
C SER A 43 9.35 -10.68 -0.03
N GLN A 44 10.31 -9.81 -0.36
CA GLN A 44 11.64 -9.85 0.23
C GLN A 44 11.59 -9.68 1.75
N LYS A 45 10.85 -8.68 2.28
CA LYS A 45 10.67 -8.49 3.73
C LYS A 45 10.01 -9.69 4.40
N GLU A 46 9.05 -10.34 3.74
CA GLU A 46 8.44 -11.58 4.25
C GLU A 46 9.49 -12.70 4.38
N GLN A 47 10.36 -12.89 3.39
CA GLN A 47 11.42 -13.89 3.44
C GLN A 47 12.48 -13.53 4.48
N GLU A 48 12.85 -12.26 4.65
CA GLU A 48 13.74 -11.82 5.73
C GLU A 48 13.16 -12.17 7.11
N ILE A 49 11.86 -11.93 7.33
CA ILE A 49 11.17 -12.28 8.58
C ILE A 49 11.13 -13.81 8.75
N ALA A 50 10.88 -14.55 7.68
CA ALA A 50 10.85 -16.02 7.71
C ALA A 50 12.20 -16.59 8.11
N GLU A 51 13.30 -16.09 7.55
CA GLU A 51 14.66 -16.49 7.88
C GLU A 51 14.99 -16.26 9.36
N LEU A 52 14.69 -15.05 9.88
CA LEU A 52 14.89 -14.71 11.27
C LEU A 52 14.00 -15.50 12.25
N ALA A 53 12.90 -16.07 11.75
CA ALA A 53 11.97 -16.90 12.54
C ALA A 53 12.37 -18.38 12.59
N ILE A 54 13.24 -18.86 11.71
CA ILE A 54 13.54 -20.30 11.49
C ILE A 54 13.84 -21.04 12.78
N GLN A 55 14.61 -20.45 13.69
CA GLN A 55 14.98 -21.06 14.96
C GLN A 55 13.80 -21.30 15.91
N SER A 56 12.69 -20.57 15.74
CA SER A 56 11.52 -20.64 16.62
C SER A 56 10.33 -21.36 16.00
N ILE A 57 10.42 -21.75 14.72
CA ILE A 57 9.36 -22.50 14.05
C ILE A 57 9.39 -23.96 14.51
N PRO A 58 8.28 -24.50 15.03
CA PRO A 58 8.18 -25.91 15.39
C PRO A 58 8.48 -26.81 14.17
N THR A 59 9.21 -27.90 14.38
CA THR A 59 9.64 -28.82 13.31
C THR A 59 8.48 -29.34 12.45
N ASN A 60 7.33 -29.62 13.07
CA ASN A 60 6.11 -30.09 12.40
C ASN A 60 5.48 -29.03 11.48
N LEU A 61 5.68 -27.75 11.78
CA LEU A 61 5.13 -26.63 11.01
C LEU A 61 6.14 -26.05 10.01
N LYS A 62 7.42 -26.48 10.10
CA LYS A 62 8.49 -25.91 9.27
C LYS A 62 8.20 -26.07 7.78
N LYS A 63 7.70 -27.23 7.33
CA LYS A 63 7.34 -27.48 5.93
C LYS A 63 6.16 -26.63 5.45
N PHE A 64 5.26 -26.22 6.36
CA PHE A 64 4.12 -25.38 6.01
C PHE A 64 4.51 -23.90 5.84
N PHE A 65 5.44 -23.42 6.69
CA PHE A 65 5.88 -22.02 6.66
C PHE A 65 7.06 -21.77 5.74
N ILE A 66 7.90 -22.79 5.50
CA ILE A 66 9.14 -22.68 4.71
C ILE A 66 9.12 -23.83 3.70
N THR A 67 8.56 -23.56 2.53
CA THR A 67 8.55 -24.51 1.40
C THR A 67 9.89 -24.53 0.67
N ILE A 68 10.52 -23.37 0.55
CA ILE A 68 11.83 -23.15 -0.07
C ILE A 68 12.67 -22.36 0.96
N ASP A 69 13.99 -22.57 0.96
CA ASP A 69 14.87 -21.78 1.82
C ASP A 69 14.68 -20.29 1.56
N PRO A 70 14.40 -19.46 2.60
CA PRO A 70 14.13 -18.04 2.41
C PRO A 70 15.31 -17.31 1.76
N ILE A 71 16.54 -17.70 2.02
CA ILE A 71 17.74 -17.10 1.40
C ILE A 71 17.78 -17.41 -0.09
N ASP A 72 17.49 -18.65 -0.48
CA ASP A 72 17.43 -19.05 -1.89
C ASP A 72 16.31 -18.31 -2.63
N GLN A 73 15.18 -18.11 -1.97
CA GLN A 73 14.06 -17.37 -2.52
C GLN A 73 14.39 -15.86 -2.69
N ILE A 74 15.07 -15.25 -1.72
CA ILE A 74 15.59 -13.87 -1.84
C ILE A 74 16.58 -13.79 -3.02
N ASN A 75 17.51 -14.74 -3.13
CA ASN A 75 18.47 -14.76 -4.22
C ASN A 75 17.82 -14.89 -5.60
N SER A 76 16.84 -15.78 -5.73
CA SER A 76 16.14 -15.97 -7.00
C SER A 76 15.38 -14.70 -7.40
N SER A 77 14.72 -14.04 -6.46
CA SER A 77 14.00 -12.79 -6.71
C SER A 77 14.94 -11.63 -7.04
N LEU A 78 16.05 -11.47 -6.29
CA LEU A 78 17.07 -10.45 -6.59
C LEU A 78 17.78 -10.68 -7.93
N SER A 79 17.89 -11.93 -8.39
CA SER A 79 18.49 -12.24 -9.69
C SER A 79 17.63 -11.84 -10.88
N GLN A 80 16.31 -11.74 -10.69
CA GLN A 80 15.37 -11.33 -11.75
C GLN A 80 15.40 -9.81 -12.00
N VAL A 81 15.89 -9.02 -11.04
CA VAL A 81 16.00 -7.57 -11.16
C VAL A 81 17.40 -7.19 -11.66
N SER A 82 17.47 -6.21 -12.57
CA SER A 82 18.74 -5.66 -13.03
C SER A 82 19.57 -5.15 -11.85
N TYR A 83 20.86 -5.47 -11.82
CA TYR A 83 21.75 -5.10 -10.70
C TYR A 83 21.78 -3.60 -10.44
N ASN A 84 21.72 -2.79 -11.51
CA ASN A 84 21.75 -1.33 -11.41
C ASN A 84 20.48 -0.73 -10.77
N GLU A 85 19.36 -1.42 -10.89
CA GLU A 85 18.07 -0.99 -10.34
C GLU A 85 17.89 -1.36 -8.86
N LEU A 86 18.75 -2.26 -8.35
CA LEU A 86 18.70 -2.66 -6.95
C LEU A 86 19.21 -1.55 -6.02
N SER A 87 18.54 -1.39 -4.87
CA SER A 87 19.07 -0.56 -3.78
C SER A 87 20.42 -1.07 -3.31
N GLU A 88 21.27 -0.20 -2.75
CA GLU A 88 22.59 -0.60 -2.22
C GLU A 88 22.50 -1.75 -1.22
N ARG A 89 21.48 -1.73 -0.34
CA ARG A 89 21.23 -2.82 0.60
C ARG A 89 20.93 -4.14 -0.12
N ASN A 90 20.10 -4.12 -1.15
CA ASN A 90 19.72 -5.33 -1.91
C ASN A 90 20.88 -5.85 -2.75
N LYS A 91 21.71 -4.98 -3.32
CA LYS A 91 22.97 -5.36 -3.96
C LYS A 91 23.86 -6.12 -3.00
N LEU A 92 24.01 -5.60 -1.78
CA LEU A 92 24.83 -6.23 -0.73
C LEU A 92 24.26 -7.58 -0.30
N ILE A 93 22.94 -7.70 -0.08
CA ILE A 93 22.28 -8.97 0.23
C ILE A 93 22.55 -10.00 -0.88
N ARG A 94 22.42 -9.61 -2.14
CA ARG A 94 22.71 -10.49 -3.30
C ARG A 94 24.16 -10.97 -3.32
N ILE A 95 25.11 -10.09 -2.99
CA ILE A 95 26.53 -10.43 -2.90
C ILE A 95 26.80 -11.41 -1.74
N ILE A 96 26.21 -11.19 -0.57
CA ILE A 96 26.45 -12.04 0.60
C ILE A 96 25.82 -13.42 0.41
N SER A 97 24.62 -13.49 -0.13
CA SER A 97 23.83 -14.70 -0.25
C SER A 97 24.19 -15.56 -1.48
N SER A 98 24.80 -14.96 -2.51
CA SER A 98 25.26 -15.71 -3.68
C SER A 98 26.54 -16.51 -3.37
N ASN A 99 26.62 -17.74 -3.90
CA ASN A 99 27.82 -18.57 -3.79
C ASN A 99 28.86 -18.29 -4.89
N SER A 100 28.48 -17.52 -5.92
CA SER A 100 29.31 -17.19 -7.09
C SER A 100 29.70 -15.71 -7.08
N TYR A 101 30.72 -15.37 -6.28
CA TYR A 101 31.22 -13.98 -6.15
C TYR A 101 31.87 -13.44 -7.40
N GLU A 102 32.52 -14.30 -8.17
CA GLU A 102 33.41 -13.92 -9.27
C GLU A 102 32.64 -13.33 -10.46
N THR A 103 31.35 -13.65 -10.58
CA THR A 103 30.52 -13.20 -11.71
C THR A 103 29.79 -11.86 -11.47
N ILE A 104 29.68 -11.43 -10.21
CA ILE A 104 28.85 -10.27 -9.85
C ILE A 104 29.70 -9.01 -9.61
N ILE A 105 30.94 -9.17 -9.16
CA ILE A 105 31.82 -8.05 -8.87
C ILE A 105 32.98 -8.09 -9.88
N ASP A 106 32.96 -7.18 -10.83
CA ASP A 106 34.16 -6.87 -11.62
C ASP A 106 35.29 -6.49 -10.67
N LYS A 107 36.44 -7.19 -10.74
CA LYS A 107 37.58 -7.08 -9.81
C LYS A 107 38.12 -5.64 -9.59
N ASN A 108 37.63 -4.67 -10.34
CA ASN A 108 38.09 -3.27 -10.34
C ASN A 108 37.14 -2.27 -9.66
N LYS A 109 36.02 -2.71 -9.03
CA LYS A 109 35.03 -1.79 -8.44
C LYS A 109 34.97 -1.87 -6.93
N SER A 110 36.09 -1.61 -6.24
CA SER A 110 36.12 -1.51 -4.77
C SER A 110 35.37 -0.30 -4.19
N ASN A 111 34.90 0.65 -5.02
CA ASN A 111 34.18 1.85 -4.62
C ASN A 111 32.80 1.98 -5.28
N GLU A 112 32.07 0.87 -5.38
CA GLU A 112 30.76 0.84 -6.05
C GLU A 112 29.61 1.44 -5.22
N PHE A 113 29.78 1.47 -3.89
CA PHE A 113 28.76 1.94 -2.97
C PHE A 113 29.08 3.34 -2.44
N GLU A 114 28.04 4.19 -2.38
CA GLU A 114 28.14 5.50 -1.74
C GLU A 114 28.44 5.36 -0.25
N ASN A 115 27.92 4.29 0.37
CA ASN A 115 28.16 3.98 1.77
C ASN A 115 29.53 3.30 1.96
N LYS A 116 30.47 4.03 2.57
CA LYS A 116 31.84 3.54 2.88
C LYS A 116 31.86 2.23 3.68
N ASN A 117 30.86 2.02 4.55
CA ASN A 117 30.77 0.79 5.35
C ASN A 117 30.48 -0.44 4.49
N TYR A 118 29.72 -0.28 3.40
CA TYR A 118 29.44 -1.36 2.47
C TYR A 118 30.67 -1.75 1.66
N ASN A 119 31.48 -0.77 1.25
CA ASN A 119 32.75 -1.04 0.56
C ASN A 119 33.73 -1.82 1.45
N LEU A 120 33.86 -1.44 2.74
CA LEU A 120 34.68 -2.20 3.70
C LEU A 120 34.20 -3.65 3.86
N LEU A 121 32.89 -3.85 3.82
CA LEU A 121 32.32 -5.19 3.93
C LEU A 121 32.62 -6.05 2.70
N ILE A 122 32.58 -5.46 1.50
CA ILE A 122 32.94 -6.16 0.27
C ILE A 122 34.40 -6.62 0.28
N ASP A 123 35.32 -5.77 0.77
CA ASP A 123 36.71 -6.15 0.92
C ASP A 123 36.89 -7.38 1.86
N GLU A 124 36.11 -7.44 2.94
CA GLU A 124 36.14 -8.61 3.85
C GLU A 124 35.55 -9.86 3.18
N ILE A 125 34.49 -9.71 2.38
CA ILE A 125 33.89 -10.81 1.62
C ILE A 125 34.87 -11.33 0.55
N GLN A 126 35.57 -10.46 -0.14
CA GLN A 126 36.59 -10.82 -1.13
C GLN A 126 37.76 -11.59 -0.48
N LYS A 127 38.24 -11.15 0.71
CA LYS A 127 39.24 -11.86 1.48
C LYS A 127 38.79 -13.28 1.88
N LYS A 128 37.50 -13.44 2.26
CA LYS A 128 36.95 -14.77 2.60
C LYS A 128 36.84 -15.67 1.35
N SER A 129 36.51 -15.10 0.20
CA SER A 129 36.43 -15.85 -1.07
C SER A 129 37.82 -16.33 -1.53
N SER A 130 38.86 -15.50 -1.39
CA SER A 130 40.23 -15.86 -1.73
C SER A 130 40.88 -16.78 -0.68
N ASN A 131 40.46 -16.71 0.59
CA ASN A 131 40.96 -17.58 1.66
C ASN A 131 39.81 -18.13 2.50
N LYS A 132 39.42 -19.39 2.25
CA LYS A 132 38.31 -20.06 2.94
C LYS A 132 38.47 -20.14 4.46
N THR A 133 39.67 -20.11 4.97
CA THR A 133 39.97 -20.15 6.42
C THR A 133 39.98 -18.76 7.07
N TYR A 134 39.81 -17.71 6.27
CA TYR A 134 39.79 -16.34 6.78
C TYR A 134 38.61 -16.11 7.73
N LYS A 135 38.93 -15.69 8.97
CA LYS A 135 37.94 -15.27 9.97
C LYS A 135 38.18 -13.77 10.29
N PRO A 136 37.31 -12.89 9.86
CA PRO A 136 37.41 -11.48 10.20
C PRO A 136 37.13 -11.24 11.69
N ASN A 137 37.62 -10.14 12.25
CA ASN A 137 37.21 -9.70 13.59
C ASN A 137 35.73 -9.31 13.56
N SER A 138 34.93 -9.94 14.43
CA SER A 138 33.48 -9.72 14.52
C SER A 138 33.08 -8.28 14.82
N GLU A 139 33.96 -7.51 15.50
CA GLU A 139 33.75 -6.09 15.80
C GLU A 139 33.55 -5.21 14.54
N LYS A 140 34.15 -5.62 13.41
CA LYS A 140 33.96 -4.92 12.13
C LYS A 140 32.50 -4.95 11.64
N PHE A 141 31.74 -5.96 12.06
CA PHE A 141 30.34 -6.12 11.69
C PHE A 141 29.36 -5.43 12.66
N ASP A 142 29.86 -4.84 13.75
CA ASP A 142 29.05 -4.16 14.75
C ASP A 142 28.25 -2.98 14.16
N LEU A 143 28.79 -2.36 13.12
CA LEU A 143 28.10 -1.30 12.37
C LEU A 143 26.78 -1.79 11.73
N PHE A 144 26.65 -3.08 11.44
CA PHE A 144 25.48 -3.68 10.79
C PHE A 144 24.48 -4.26 11.79
N LYS A 145 24.70 -4.18 13.09
CA LYS A 145 23.78 -4.68 14.14
C LYS A 145 22.38 -4.06 14.08
N ARG A 146 22.26 -2.85 13.50
CA ARG A 146 20.96 -2.20 13.29
C ARG A 146 20.11 -2.91 12.28
N ASP A 147 20.71 -3.47 11.20
CA ASP A 147 20.06 -4.34 10.24
C ASP A 147 20.26 -5.80 10.64
N ARG A 148 19.36 -6.32 11.47
CA ARG A 148 19.47 -7.66 12.03
C ARG A 148 19.50 -8.77 11.00
N PHE A 149 18.81 -8.58 9.87
CA PHE A 149 18.83 -9.56 8.79
C PHE A 149 20.19 -9.60 8.10
N LEU A 150 20.72 -8.44 7.75
CA LEU A 150 22.05 -8.33 7.15
C LEU A 150 23.13 -8.91 8.09
N TYR A 151 23.06 -8.58 9.38
CA TYR A 151 23.96 -9.12 10.39
C TYR A 151 23.87 -10.66 10.48
N HIS A 152 22.66 -11.23 10.41
CA HIS A 152 22.44 -12.67 10.38
C HIS A 152 23.04 -13.33 9.13
N LEU A 153 22.86 -12.72 7.96
CA LEU A 153 23.51 -13.23 6.74
C LEU A 153 25.04 -13.22 6.86
N LEU A 154 25.60 -12.18 7.46
CA LEU A 154 27.03 -12.08 7.72
C LEU A 154 27.50 -13.12 8.72
N SER A 155 26.74 -13.39 9.80
CA SER A 155 27.07 -14.43 10.77
C SER A 155 27.13 -15.80 10.12
N LYS A 156 26.16 -16.13 9.27
CA LYS A 156 26.17 -17.38 8.46
C LYS A 156 27.35 -17.46 7.50
N LYS A 157 27.69 -16.33 6.86
CA LYS A 157 28.77 -16.29 5.87
C LYS A 157 30.16 -16.44 6.47
N PHE A 158 30.39 -15.79 7.61
CA PHE A 158 31.68 -15.73 8.28
C PHE A 158 31.82 -16.68 9.47
N ASP A 159 30.75 -17.41 9.78
CA ASP A 159 30.73 -18.42 10.82
C ASP A 159 31.01 -17.88 12.23
N PHE A 160 30.34 -16.78 12.60
CA PHE A 160 30.38 -16.19 13.93
C PHE A 160 29.03 -16.23 14.63
N ASP A 161 29.03 -16.14 15.96
CA ASP A 161 27.82 -16.21 16.78
C ASP A 161 27.02 -14.90 16.72
N ASP A 162 25.74 -14.99 16.34
CA ASP A 162 24.78 -13.90 16.30
C ASP A 162 23.73 -13.95 17.43
N SER A 163 23.87 -14.91 18.35
CA SER A 163 22.90 -15.15 19.43
C SER A 163 22.65 -13.94 20.34
N SER A 164 23.63 -13.02 20.44
CA SER A 164 23.51 -11.78 21.16
C SER A 164 22.48 -10.80 20.56
N ILE A 165 22.23 -10.88 19.23
CA ILE A 165 21.32 -10.00 18.49
C ILE A 165 20.02 -10.73 18.11
N ILE A 166 20.16 -11.99 17.67
CA ILE A 166 19.03 -12.85 17.33
C ILE A 166 18.74 -13.79 18.49
N THR A 167 18.23 -13.20 19.55
CA THR A 167 17.80 -13.97 20.72
C THR A 167 16.60 -14.85 20.39
N LYS A 168 16.43 -15.94 21.13
CA LYS A 168 15.25 -16.83 20.99
C LYS A 168 13.92 -16.06 21.14
N SER A 169 13.90 -15.01 21.99
CA SER A 169 12.74 -14.12 22.13
C SER A 169 12.46 -13.33 20.85
N TYR A 170 13.50 -12.81 20.21
CA TYR A 170 13.38 -12.10 18.96
C TYR A 170 12.90 -13.01 17.82
N SER A 171 13.45 -14.20 17.68
CA SER A 171 13.01 -15.19 16.70
C SER A 171 11.56 -15.61 16.91
N ARG A 172 11.07 -15.76 18.16
CA ARG A 172 9.65 -15.98 18.45
C ARG A 172 8.76 -14.81 18.00
N LYS A 173 9.22 -13.57 18.19
CA LYS A 173 8.51 -12.38 17.70
C LYS A 173 8.43 -12.37 16.18
N MET A 174 9.48 -12.79 15.48
CA MET A 174 9.46 -12.93 14.01
C MET A 174 8.54 -14.07 13.59
N PHE A 175 8.52 -15.18 14.30
CA PHE A 175 7.58 -16.28 14.04
C PHE A 175 6.13 -15.83 14.22
N SER A 176 5.79 -15.07 15.26
CA SER A 176 4.43 -14.55 15.41
C SER A 176 4.03 -13.59 14.27
N LYS A 177 4.97 -12.80 13.73
CA LYS A 177 4.73 -11.94 12.58
C LYS A 177 4.46 -12.76 11.30
N ILE A 178 5.30 -13.76 10.99
CA ILE A 178 5.10 -14.58 9.79
C ILE A 178 3.79 -15.38 9.88
N LEU A 179 3.45 -15.86 11.08
CA LEU A 179 2.18 -16.53 11.34
C LEU A 179 1.01 -15.58 11.08
N ALA A 180 1.07 -14.35 11.56
CA ALA A 180 0.04 -13.35 11.31
C ALA A 180 -0.07 -13.01 9.80
N ILE A 181 1.05 -12.78 9.12
CA ILE A 181 1.08 -12.45 7.68
C ILE A 181 0.42 -13.55 6.84
N ARG A 182 0.60 -14.83 7.20
CA ARG A 182 0.06 -15.96 6.43
C ARG A 182 -1.34 -16.39 6.89
N LEU A 183 -1.58 -16.40 8.20
CA LEU A 183 -2.83 -16.94 8.76
C LEU A 183 -4.00 -15.95 8.64
N ILE A 184 -3.75 -14.65 8.88
CA ILE A 184 -4.83 -13.64 8.84
C ILE A 184 -5.51 -13.59 7.46
N PRO A 185 -4.79 -13.47 6.33
CA PRO A 185 -5.44 -13.47 5.01
C PRO A 185 -6.19 -14.77 4.73
N LEU A 186 -5.63 -15.92 5.11
CA LEU A 186 -6.29 -17.20 4.90
C LEU A 186 -7.61 -17.30 5.69
N LEU A 187 -7.61 -16.88 6.95
CA LEU A 187 -8.82 -16.84 7.78
C LEU A 187 -9.85 -15.85 7.24
N THR A 188 -9.43 -14.67 6.81
CA THR A 188 -10.35 -13.66 6.23
C THR A 188 -11.02 -14.17 4.96
N ILE A 189 -10.28 -14.85 4.08
CA ILE A 189 -10.83 -15.47 2.86
C ILE A 189 -11.84 -16.57 3.23
N LEU A 190 -11.50 -17.44 4.18
CA LEU A 190 -12.35 -18.55 4.59
C LEU A 190 -13.67 -18.04 5.19
N ILE A 191 -13.57 -17.10 6.16
CA ILE A 191 -14.76 -16.51 6.80
C ILE A 191 -15.59 -15.73 5.75
N GLY A 192 -14.91 -14.95 4.89
CA GLY A 192 -15.56 -14.20 3.83
C GLY A 192 -16.32 -15.11 2.85
N SER A 193 -15.72 -16.21 2.44
CA SER A 193 -16.37 -17.20 1.56
C SER A 193 -17.61 -17.80 2.20
N ILE A 194 -17.57 -18.11 3.50
CA ILE A 194 -18.75 -18.61 4.25
C ILE A 194 -19.86 -17.54 4.27
N LEU A 195 -19.50 -16.26 4.49
CA LEU A 195 -20.47 -15.16 4.48
C LEU A 195 -21.11 -14.97 3.09
N VAL A 196 -20.31 -15.04 2.03
CA VAL A 196 -20.82 -14.99 0.63
C VAL A 196 -21.81 -16.13 0.38
N LEU A 197 -21.44 -17.37 0.70
CA LEU A 197 -22.32 -18.52 0.54
C LEU A 197 -23.62 -18.36 1.32
N LYS A 198 -23.55 -17.87 2.55
CA LYS A 198 -24.73 -17.59 3.40
C LYS A 198 -25.63 -16.52 2.79
N THR A 199 -25.05 -15.44 2.22
CA THR A 199 -25.84 -14.37 1.58
C THR A 199 -26.47 -14.83 0.29
N LEU A 200 -25.75 -15.59 -0.54
CA LEU A 200 -26.29 -16.21 -1.75
C LEU A 200 -27.41 -17.20 -1.44
N TRP A 201 -27.22 -18.06 -0.44
CA TRP A 201 -28.26 -19.00 0.00
C TRP A 201 -29.55 -18.28 0.42
N LYS A 202 -29.41 -17.19 1.21
CA LYS A 202 -30.56 -16.38 1.61
C LYS A 202 -31.25 -15.71 0.41
N ALA A 203 -30.48 -15.17 -0.53
CA ALA A 203 -31.02 -14.53 -1.72
C ALA A 203 -31.82 -15.51 -2.59
N ILE A 204 -31.32 -16.75 -2.77
CA ILE A 204 -31.98 -17.81 -3.56
C ILE A 204 -33.20 -18.31 -2.79
N SER A 205 -33.09 -18.61 -1.50
CA SER A 205 -34.18 -19.22 -0.71
C SER A 205 -35.34 -18.26 -0.47
N LEU A 206 -35.05 -16.98 -0.22
CA LEU A 206 -36.07 -15.99 0.10
C LEU A 206 -36.62 -15.25 -1.13
N LYS A 207 -36.04 -15.44 -2.32
CA LYS A 207 -36.36 -14.69 -3.55
C LYS A 207 -36.45 -13.18 -3.36
N LYS A 208 -35.81 -12.65 -2.32
CA LYS A 208 -35.77 -11.24 -1.98
C LYS A 208 -34.31 -10.80 -1.86
N PHE A 209 -33.83 -10.09 -2.85
CA PHE A 209 -32.67 -9.23 -2.64
C PHE A 209 -33.13 -8.09 -1.73
N GLY A 210 -32.68 -8.09 -0.46
CA GLY A 210 -33.07 -7.11 0.55
C GLY A 210 -32.43 -5.73 0.37
N TRP A 211 -32.32 -5.27 -0.85
CA TRP A 211 -31.83 -3.93 -1.13
C TRP A 211 -32.96 -2.96 -0.80
N LYS A 212 -32.70 -2.05 0.15
CA LYS A 212 -33.62 -0.96 0.41
C LYS A 212 -33.61 -0.06 -0.81
N GLU A 213 -34.80 0.31 -1.28
CA GLU A 213 -34.95 1.35 -2.30
C GLU A 213 -34.37 2.65 -1.73
N ILE A 214 -33.27 3.10 -2.33
CA ILE A 214 -32.69 4.41 -2.05
C ILE A 214 -33.38 5.38 -2.99
N LYS A 215 -34.01 6.43 -2.47
CA LYS A 215 -34.56 7.49 -3.31
C LYS A 215 -33.39 8.24 -3.96
N PRO A 216 -33.27 8.21 -5.31
CA PRO A 216 -32.20 8.91 -5.98
C PRO A 216 -32.35 10.44 -5.74
N LEU A 217 -31.22 11.14 -5.69
CA LEU A 217 -31.21 12.59 -5.81
C LEU A 217 -31.62 12.96 -7.23
N ASP A 218 -32.48 13.95 -7.38
CA ASP A 218 -32.91 14.47 -8.69
C ASP A 218 -31.81 15.36 -9.32
N LEU A 219 -30.60 14.78 -9.50
CA LEU A 219 -29.48 15.43 -10.16
C LEU A 219 -29.50 15.08 -11.66
N ASP A 220 -29.36 16.13 -12.49
CA ASP A 220 -29.16 15.94 -13.92
C ASP A 220 -27.79 15.34 -14.22
N LEU A 221 -27.66 14.63 -15.35
CA LEU A 221 -26.38 14.04 -15.79
C LEU A 221 -25.26 15.07 -15.84
N ILE A 222 -25.54 16.31 -16.19
CA ILE A 222 -24.56 17.42 -16.22
C ILE A 222 -24.12 17.79 -14.79
N ASP A 223 -25.03 17.72 -13.81
CA ASP A 223 -24.69 17.93 -12.40
C ASP A 223 -23.74 16.85 -11.89
N MET A 224 -23.96 15.61 -12.27
CA MET A 224 -23.06 14.49 -11.94
C MET A 224 -21.68 14.65 -12.61
N VAL A 225 -21.65 15.06 -13.88
CA VAL A 225 -20.39 15.33 -14.60
C VAL A 225 -19.63 16.48 -13.93
N LEU A 226 -20.30 17.56 -13.56
CA LEU A 226 -19.66 18.67 -12.86
C LEU A 226 -19.18 18.28 -11.47
N LEU A 227 -19.87 17.40 -10.79
CA LEU A 227 -19.46 16.90 -9.48
C LEU A 227 -18.19 16.04 -9.60
N ILE A 228 -18.19 15.06 -10.50
CA ILE A 228 -17.07 14.11 -10.63
C ILE A 228 -15.93 14.74 -11.40
N ALA A 229 -16.16 15.14 -12.65
CA ALA A 229 -15.09 15.67 -13.51
C ALA A 229 -14.63 17.06 -13.06
N GLY A 230 -15.55 17.96 -12.73
CA GLY A 230 -15.24 19.31 -12.29
C GLY A 230 -14.74 19.37 -10.85
N GLY A 231 -15.51 18.81 -9.93
CA GLY A 231 -15.25 18.90 -8.50
C GLY A 231 -14.13 17.97 -8.03
N PHE A 232 -14.27 16.68 -8.30
CA PHE A 232 -13.32 15.70 -7.82
C PHE A 232 -12.01 15.73 -8.63
N VAL A 233 -12.06 15.65 -9.96
CA VAL A 233 -10.82 15.58 -10.77
C VAL A 233 -10.20 16.96 -10.95
N VAL A 234 -10.92 17.94 -11.56
CA VAL A 234 -10.28 19.21 -11.90
C VAL A 234 -9.91 20.01 -10.65
N LEU A 235 -10.85 20.24 -9.74
CA LEU A 235 -10.57 21.01 -8.54
C LEU A 235 -9.82 20.17 -7.48
N GLY A 236 -10.18 18.91 -7.32
CA GLY A 236 -9.59 18.03 -6.33
C GLY A 236 -8.20 17.51 -6.71
N GLU A 237 -8.03 16.86 -7.86
CA GLU A 237 -6.76 16.24 -8.22
C GLU A 237 -5.76 17.20 -8.87
N VAL A 238 -6.22 18.24 -9.57
CA VAL A 238 -5.31 19.20 -10.23
C VAL A 238 -4.96 20.38 -9.32
N PHE A 239 -5.96 21.05 -8.71
CA PHE A 239 -5.72 22.25 -7.90
C PHE A 239 -5.35 21.95 -6.45
N SER A 240 -5.90 20.91 -5.86
CA SER A 240 -5.65 20.55 -4.45
C SER A 240 -4.18 20.28 -4.12
N PRO A 241 -3.39 19.56 -4.94
CA PRO A 241 -1.96 19.35 -4.68
C PRO A 241 -1.18 20.67 -4.58
N LEU A 242 -1.52 21.67 -5.39
CA LEU A 242 -0.85 22.99 -5.35
C LEU A 242 -1.05 23.65 -3.99
N LEU A 243 -2.25 23.56 -3.42
CA LEU A 243 -2.55 24.12 -2.10
C LEU A 243 -1.87 23.33 -0.97
N SER A 244 -1.89 22.01 -1.05
CA SER A 244 -1.29 21.14 -0.02
C SER A 244 0.23 21.25 0.02
N ILE A 245 0.90 21.33 -1.14
CA ILE A 245 2.35 21.52 -1.23
C ILE A 245 2.73 22.86 -0.63
N SER A 246 2.08 23.96 -1.06
CA SER A 246 2.37 25.30 -0.56
C SER A 246 2.17 25.41 0.96
N LEU A 247 1.11 24.79 1.48
CA LEU A 247 0.82 24.82 2.91
C LEU A 247 1.87 24.03 3.71
N VAL A 248 2.26 22.83 3.24
CA VAL A 248 3.25 22.02 3.94
C VAL A 248 4.64 22.66 3.88
N GLU A 249 5.01 23.31 2.78
CA GLU A 249 6.29 24.02 2.66
C GLU A 249 6.43 25.15 3.65
N LEU A 250 5.35 25.82 4.02
CA LEU A 250 5.38 26.85 5.07
C LEU A 250 5.78 26.30 6.44
N PHE A 251 5.46 25.03 6.71
CA PHE A 251 5.76 24.38 8.00
C PHE A 251 6.97 23.43 7.95
N SER A 252 7.48 23.12 6.75
CA SER A 252 8.45 22.01 6.56
C SER A 252 9.88 22.30 7.01
N LYS A 253 10.24 23.53 7.33
CA LYS A 253 11.64 23.92 7.67
C LYS A 253 12.27 23.12 8.83
N ASN A 254 11.44 22.51 9.71
CA ASN A 254 11.88 21.77 10.89
C ASN A 254 11.31 20.34 10.98
N ILE A 255 10.80 19.80 9.90
CA ILE A 255 10.06 18.52 9.90
C ILE A 255 10.86 17.49 9.08
N SER A 256 10.89 16.23 9.53
CA SER A 256 11.51 15.13 8.76
C SER A 256 10.85 14.96 7.40
N THR A 257 11.61 14.51 6.40
CA THR A 257 11.12 14.27 5.04
C THR A 257 9.92 13.33 5.02
N GLU A 258 9.93 12.28 5.84
CA GLU A 258 8.86 11.28 5.97
C GLU A 258 7.57 11.91 6.50
N LEU A 259 7.66 12.75 7.53
CA LEU A 259 6.50 13.44 8.09
C LEU A 259 5.95 14.48 7.11
N SER A 260 6.83 15.19 6.40
CA SER A 260 6.45 16.16 5.36
C SER A 260 5.64 15.48 4.23
N GLN A 261 6.08 14.29 3.77
CA GLN A 261 5.34 13.52 2.76
C GLN A 261 3.96 13.09 3.26
N SER A 262 3.86 12.59 4.49
CA SER A 262 2.58 12.18 5.08
C SER A 262 1.62 13.35 5.28
N LEU A 263 2.13 14.52 5.67
CA LEU A 263 1.33 15.75 5.75
C LEU A 263 0.84 16.21 4.37
N LYS A 264 1.68 16.13 3.34
CA LYS A 264 1.26 16.44 1.95
C LYS A 264 0.10 15.56 1.50
N ILE A 265 0.15 14.27 1.83
CA ILE A 265 -0.93 13.32 1.52
C ILE A 265 -2.19 13.66 2.32
N PHE A 266 -2.07 13.90 3.62
CA PHE A 266 -3.21 14.22 4.48
C PHE A 266 -3.92 15.49 4.03
N PHE A 267 -3.19 16.59 3.87
CA PHE A 267 -3.78 17.85 3.40
C PHE A 267 -4.20 17.78 1.94
N GLY A 268 -3.45 17.07 1.09
CA GLY A 268 -3.83 16.81 -0.29
C GLY A 268 -5.20 16.16 -0.38
N TYR A 269 -5.43 15.10 0.42
CA TYR A 269 -6.71 14.41 0.46
C TYR A 269 -7.85 15.30 1.03
N LEU A 270 -7.55 16.05 2.08
CA LEU A 270 -8.52 16.95 2.68
C LEU A 270 -8.96 18.04 1.70
N PHE A 271 -8.02 18.66 1.00
CA PHE A 271 -8.33 19.66 -0.03
C PHE A 271 -8.99 19.06 -1.28
N MET A 272 -8.66 17.83 -1.63
CA MET A 272 -9.32 17.12 -2.73
C MET A 272 -10.79 16.83 -2.42
N ALA A 273 -11.11 16.49 -1.17
CA ALA A 273 -12.46 16.18 -0.73
C ALA A 273 -13.37 17.42 -0.65
N PHE A 274 -12.82 18.60 -0.39
CA PHE A 274 -13.58 19.80 -0.11
C PHE A 274 -14.39 20.35 -1.32
N PRO A 275 -13.82 20.50 -2.54
CA PRO A 275 -14.53 21.06 -3.68
C PRO A 275 -15.79 20.27 -4.09
N PRO A 276 -15.75 18.92 -4.25
CA PRO A 276 -16.94 18.19 -4.60
C PRO A 276 -18.01 18.25 -3.51
N LEU A 277 -17.65 18.30 -2.23
CA LEU A 277 -18.62 18.51 -1.15
C LEU A 277 -19.30 19.87 -1.25
N LEU A 278 -18.57 20.93 -1.60
CA LEU A 278 -19.15 22.25 -1.83
C LEU A 278 -20.11 22.26 -3.02
N ILE A 279 -19.73 21.59 -4.11
CA ILE A 279 -20.58 21.49 -5.32
C ILE A 279 -21.89 20.77 -4.98
N VAL A 280 -21.81 19.64 -4.29
CA VAL A 280 -22.98 18.90 -3.82
C VAL A 280 -23.88 19.76 -2.95
N PHE A 281 -23.29 20.42 -1.98
CA PHE A 281 -24.02 21.31 -1.09
C PHE A 281 -24.75 22.41 -1.87
N TYR A 282 -24.09 23.01 -2.86
CA TYR A 282 -24.69 24.03 -3.73
C TYR A 282 -25.80 23.44 -4.62
N GLN A 283 -25.60 22.26 -5.18
CA GLN A 283 -26.60 21.56 -6.01
C GLN A 283 -27.86 21.22 -5.20
N ILE A 284 -27.71 20.66 -4.00
CA ILE A 284 -28.86 20.36 -3.12
C ILE A 284 -29.62 21.61 -2.73
N LYS A 285 -28.91 22.70 -2.43
CA LYS A 285 -29.55 24.02 -2.16
C LYS A 285 -30.36 24.53 -3.35
N SER A 286 -29.81 24.39 -4.54
CA SER A 286 -30.48 24.82 -5.78
C SER A 286 -31.75 24.01 -6.07
N LEU A 287 -31.80 22.72 -5.68
CA LEU A 287 -32.97 21.86 -5.88
C LEU A 287 -34.11 22.16 -4.89
N ASN A 288 -33.77 22.44 -3.64
CA ASN A 288 -34.74 22.51 -2.54
C ASN A 288 -35.18 23.95 -2.19
N GLY A 289 -34.54 25.00 -2.75
CA GLY A 289 -34.81 26.41 -2.41
C GLY A 289 -34.44 26.80 -0.97
N GLU A 290 -34.31 25.83 -0.08
CA GLU A 290 -33.95 26.00 1.34
C GLU A 290 -32.88 25.00 1.74
N PHE A 291 -32.06 25.36 2.76
CA PHE A 291 -30.98 24.52 3.33
C PHE A 291 -31.51 23.35 4.20
N THR A 292 -32.61 22.76 3.85
CA THR A 292 -33.09 21.59 4.57
C THR A 292 -32.64 20.34 3.86
N PHE A 293 -31.56 19.74 4.37
CA PHE A 293 -31.34 18.32 4.10
C PHE A 293 -32.57 17.56 4.57
N LYS A 294 -33.44 17.17 3.63
CA LYS A 294 -34.50 16.23 3.98
C LYS A 294 -33.84 15.05 4.66
N LYS A 295 -34.29 14.70 5.85
CA LYS A 295 -33.75 13.57 6.66
C LYS A 295 -33.61 12.24 5.90
N ASP A 296 -34.18 12.14 4.70
CA ASP A 296 -34.21 10.96 3.87
C ASP A 296 -32.99 10.80 2.94
N TYR A 297 -32.22 11.88 2.66
CA TYR A 297 -31.08 11.82 1.73
C TYR A 297 -29.82 11.22 2.35
N PHE A 298 -29.52 11.57 3.59
CA PHE A 298 -28.34 11.04 4.30
C PHE A 298 -28.78 10.42 5.63
N GLN A 299 -28.85 9.10 5.67
CA GLN A 299 -29.16 8.37 6.91
C GLN A 299 -27.87 7.84 7.55
N PHE A 300 -27.13 8.69 8.24
CA PHE A 300 -26.01 8.25 9.07
C PHE A 300 -26.55 7.60 10.36
N LYS A 301 -26.65 6.27 10.37
CA LYS A 301 -27.03 5.52 11.56
C LYS A 301 -25.80 4.87 12.16
N PHE A 302 -25.11 5.58 13.03
CA PHE A 302 -23.97 5.02 13.79
C PHE A 302 -24.40 4.41 15.14
N LEU A 303 -25.64 4.55 15.55
CA LEU A 303 -26.14 3.97 16.80
C LEU A 303 -27.10 2.82 16.51
N PRO A 304 -26.96 1.67 17.22
CA PRO A 304 -25.89 1.36 18.17
C PRO A 304 -24.55 1.09 17.46
N ILE A 305 -23.45 1.61 18.03
CA ILE A 305 -22.11 1.54 17.44
C ILE A 305 -21.67 0.09 17.17
N GLN A 306 -22.04 -0.83 18.06
CA GLN A 306 -21.70 -2.25 17.92
C GLN A 306 -22.26 -2.84 16.61
N ASP A 307 -23.51 -2.55 16.28
CA ASP A 307 -24.13 -3.05 15.04
C ASP A 307 -23.46 -2.45 13.80
N ALA A 308 -23.12 -1.17 13.85
CA ALA A 308 -22.40 -0.51 12.76
C ALA A 308 -21.02 -1.15 12.53
N ILE A 309 -20.26 -1.42 13.59
CA ILE A 309 -18.96 -2.08 13.51
C ILE A 309 -19.11 -3.51 12.95
N ILE A 310 -20.05 -4.29 13.48
CA ILE A 310 -20.27 -5.67 13.01
C ILE A 310 -20.68 -5.69 11.54
N GLN A 311 -21.56 -4.79 11.12
CA GLN A 311 -21.96 -4.68 9.71
C GLN A 311 -20.79 -4.28 8.82
N GLY A 312 -19.95 -3.34 9.25
CA GLY A 312 -18.74 -2.93 8.54
C GLY A 312 -17.75 -4.09 8.37
N ILE A 313 -17.47 -4.82 9.45
CA ILE A 313 -16.58 -6.01 9.41
C ILE A 313 -17.16 -7.09 8.52
N ASN A 314 -18.44 -7.40 8.62
CA ASN A 314 -19.09 -8.40 7.77
C ASN A 314 -19.07 -7.98 6.30
N GLY A 315 -19.31 -6.70 5.98
CA GLY A 315 -19.21 -6.16 4.64
C GLY A 315 -17.80 -6.31 4.07
N TRP A 316 -16.79 -5.91 4.85
CA TRP A 316 -15.39 -6.06 4.47
C TRP A 316 -15.00 -7.52 4.23
N LEU A 317 -15.32 -8.42 5.16
CA LEU A 317 -15.04 -9.84 5.00
C LEU A 317 -15.74 -10.45 3.77
N THR A 318 -16.96 -10.00 3.47
CA THR A 318 -17.71 -10.50 2.30
C THR A 318 -17.06 -10.11 0.98
N ILE A 319 -16.42 -8.93 0.90
CA ILE A 319 -15.77 -8.47 -0.35
C ILE A 319 -14.40 -9.12 -0.60
N VAL A 320 -13.68 -9.56 0.46
CA VAL A 320 -12.32 -10.11 0.36
C VAL A 320 -12.19 -11.25 -0.67
N PRO A 321 -13.07 -12.27 -0.70
CA PRO A 321 -12.98 -13.35 -1.71
C PRO A 321 -13.10 -12.85 -3.15
N PHE A 322 -13.92 -11.84 -3.39
CA PHE A 322 -14.08 -11.25 -4.73
C PHE A 322 -12.83 -10.46 -5.15
N VAL A 323 -12.27 -9.68 -4.24
CA VAL A 323 -11.01 -8.94 -4.49
C VAL A 323 -9.88 -9.92 -4.82
N LEU A 324 -9.77 -11.03 -4.07
CA LEU A 324 -8.78 -12.06 -4.36
C LEU A 324 -9.02 -12.72 -5.72
N LEU A 325 -10.24 -13.04 -6.06
CA LEU A 325 -10.59 -13.64 -7.35
C LEU A 325 -10.22 -12.71 -8.50
N VAL A 326 -10.57 -11.43 -8.41
CA VAL A 326 -10.18 -10.41 -9.41
C VAL A 326 -8.66 -10.29 -9.48
N SER A 327 -7.96 -10.27 -8.35
CA SER A 327 -6.49 -10.23 -8.32
C SER A 327 -5.87 -11.44 -9.04
N LEU A 328 -6.37 -12.64 -8.82
CA LEU A 328 -5.91 -13.86 -9.51
C LEU A 328 -6.12 -13.78 -11.01
N ILE A 329 -7.29 -13.29 -11.46
CA ILE A 329 -7.57 -13.11 -12.88
C ILE A 329 -6.63 -12.08 -13.48
N MET A 330 -6.45 -10.93 -12.83
CA MET A 330 -5.56 -9.87 -13.31
C MET A 330 -4.11 -10.34 -13.41
N ASN A 331 -3.65 -11.10 -12.42
CA ASN A 331 -2.29 -11.68 -12.43
C ASN A 331 -2.07 -12.69 -13.57
N SER A 332 -3.14 -13.33 -14.06
CA SER A 332 -3.06 -14.26 -15.20
C SER A 332 -3.11 -13.55 -16.57
N VAL A 333 -3.60 -12.31 -16.60
CA VAL A 333 -3.77 -11.53 -17.85
C VAL A 333 -2.63 -10.52 -18.04
N ILE A 334 -2.06 -10.01 -16.96
CA ILE A 334 -1.02 -8.98 -17.00
C ILE A 334 0.30 -9.60 -16.54
N ASP A 335 1.22 -9.84 -17.48
CA ASP A 335 2.53 -10.44 -17.22
C ASP A 335 3.45 -9.53 -16.37
N ASN A 336 3.29 -8.20 -16.47
CA ASN A 336 4.08 -7.23 -15.72
C ASN A 336 3.20 -6.54 -14.68
N GLN A 337 3.33 -6.93 -13.43
CA GLN A 337 2.67 -6.27 -12.29
C GLN A 337 3.37 -4.93 -11.93
N ASN A 338 3.52 -4.06 -12.90
CA ASN A 338 3.93 -2.68 -12.66
C ASN A 338 2.71 -1.91 -12.14
N GLY A 339 2.92 -0.98 -11.23
CA GLY A 339 1.83 -0.16 -10.70
C GLY A 339 1.47 -0.48 -9.27
N SER A 340 2.38 -0.19 -8.35
CA SER A 340 2.08 -0.25 -6.93
C SER A 340 1.38 1.02 -6.45
N ASN A 341 0.57 0.87 -5.40
CA ASN A 341 0.00 2.02 -4.71
C ASN A 341 1.15 2.85 -4.08
N PRO A 342 1.31 4.14 -4.43
CA PRO A 342 2.38 4.98 -3.90
C PRO A 342 2.36 5.10 -2.37
N LEU A 343 1.20 4.92 -1.74
CA LEU A 343 1.08 4.91 -0.28
C LEU A 343 1.82 3.72 0.35
N LEU A 344 1.87 2.56 -0.32
CA LEU A 344 2.60 1.39 0.19
C LEU A 344 4.11 1.65 0.22
N GLU A 345 4.66 2.29 -0.80
CA GLU A 345 6.07 2.66 -0.84
C GLU A 345 6.43 3.60 0.33
N ILE A 346 5.59 4.62 0.57
CA ILE A 346 5.79 5.55 1.68
C ILE A 346 5.70 4.82 3.03
N VAL A 347 4.74 3.91 3.20
CA VAL A 347 4.59 3.11 4.43
C VAL A 347 5.79 2.20 4.66
N LEU A 348 6.32 1.55 3.61
CA LEU A 348 7.45 0.63 3.73
C LEU A 348 8.77 1.33 4.09
N ASN A 349 8.95 2.56 3.61
CA ASN A 349 10.17 3.35 3.82
C ASN A 349 10.10 4.28 5.05
N ASN A 350 8.96 4.33 5.73
CA ASN A 350 8.72 5.24 6.83
C ASN A 350 9.03 4.58 8.19
N ASN A 351 9.73 5.31 9.06
CA ASN A 351 10.02 4.89 10.44
C ASN A 351 9.40 5.81 11.50
N ASN A 352 8.62 6.83 11.10
CA ASN A 352 8.04 7.81 12.00
C ASN A 352 6.60 7.44 12.38
N TYR A 353 6.33 7.23 13.68
CA TYR A 353 5.00 6.85 14.18
C TYR A 353 3.91 7.88 13.87
N LEU A 354 4.22 9.18 13.91
CA LEU A 354 3.25 10.23 13.60
C LEU A 354 2.88 10.21 12.11
N SER A 355 3.84 9.94 11.26
CA SER A 355 3.64 9.76 9.83
C SER A 355 2.72 8.57 9.55
N PHE A 356 2.93 7.43 10.20
CA PHE A 356 2.02 6.28 10.12
C PHE A 356 0.60 6.61 10.58
N PHE A 357 0.48 7.34 11.69
CA PHE A 357 -0.82 7.76 12.21
C PHE A 357 -1.58 8.64 11.21
N LEU A 358 -0.91 9.63 10.61
CA LEU A 358 -1.52 10.48 9.59
C LEU A 358 -1.97 9.70 8.35
N LEU A 359 -1.13 8.79 7.84
CA LEU A 359 -1.48 7.92 6.72
C LEU A 359 -2.67 7.02 7.08
N PHE A 360 -2.67 6.44 8.28
CA PHE A 360 -3.78 5.63 8.78
C PHE A 360 -5.08 6.44 8.84
N VAL A 361 -5.08 7.62 9.43
CA VAL A 361 -6.26 8.50 9.49
C VAL A 361 -6.76 8.86 8.09
N THR A 362 -5.84 9.19 7.18
CA THR A 362 -6.20 9.53 5.80
C THR A 362 -6.88 8.36 5.09
N THR A 363 -6.29 7.18 5.15
CA THR A 363 -6.74 6.02 4.37
C THR A 363 -7.94 5.29 4.99
N THR A 364 -8.06 5.31 6.32
CA THR A 364 -9.11 4.54 7.01
C THR A 364 -10.30 5.38 7.46
N LEU A 365 -10.13 6.68 7.64
CA LEU A 365 -11.21 7.57 8.08
C LEU A 365 -11.59 8.59 7.01
N LEU A 366 -10.64 9.42 6.53
CA LEU A 366 -10.97 10.52 5.61
C LEU A 366 -11.41 9.99 4.24
N ALA A 367 -10.62 9.09 3.63
CA ALA A 367 -10.93 8.58 2.30
C ALA A 367 -12.27 7.82 2.27
N PRO A 368 -12.52 6.81 3.14
CA PRO A 368 -13.79 6.11 3.13
C PRO A 368 -15.01 7.01 3.46
N LEU A 369 -14.84 7.96 4.40
CA LEU A 369 -15.94 8.89 4.75
C LEU A 369 -16.34 9.74 3.54
N PHE A 370 -15.35 10.28 2.83
CA PHE A 370 -15.57 11.10 1.66
C PHE A 370 -16.18 10.28 0.51
N GLU A 371 -15.61 9.13 0.22
CA GLU A 371 -16.09 8.21 -0.82
C GLU A 371 -17.51 7.74 -0.53
N GLU A 372 -17.85 7.44 0.71
CA GLU A 372 -19.19 7.03 1.12
C GLU A 372 -20.21 8.14 0.89
N ILE A 373 -19.87 9.40 1.21
CA ILE A 373 -20.76 10.55 0.98
C ILE A 373 -20.99 10.76 -0.52
N ILE A 374 -19.92 10.74 -1.32
CA ILE A 374 -20.01 11.04 -2.76
C ILE A 374 -20.63 9.88 -3.54
N PHE A 375 -20.06 8.66 -3.40
CA PHE A 375 -20.44 7.54 -4.27
C PHE A 375 -21.68 6.78 -3.79
N ARG A 376 -21.98 6.76 -2.49
CA ARG A 376 -23.18 6.10 -1.97
C ARG A 376 -24.27 7.06 -1.56
N GLY A 377 -23.92 8.29 -1.21
CA GLY A 377 -24.89 9.28 -0.77
C GLY A 377 -25.52 10.05 -1.93
N ILE A 378 -24.82 10.19 -3.06
CA ILE A 378 -25.17 11.10 -4.14
C ILE A 378 -25.32 10.38 -5.48
N LEU A 379 -24.39 9.49 -5.84
CA LEU A 379 -24.40 8.67 -7.05
C LEU A 379 -25.18 7.36 -6.84
#